data_f7acbb3c23526f580d26aec2db209c69
#
_entry.id   f7acbb3c23526f580d26aec2db209c69
#
_cell.length_a   1.000
_cell.length_b   1.000
_cell.length_c   1.000
_cell.angle_alpha   90.00
_cell.angle_beta   90.00
_cell.angle_gamma   90.00
#
_symmetry.space_group_name_H-M   'P 1'
#
loop_
_entity.id
_entity.type
_entity.pdbx_description
1 polymer ?
#
loop_
_entity_poly.entity_id
_entity_poly.type
_entity_poly.pdbx_seq_one_letter_code
_entity_poly.pdbx_strand_id
1 'polypeptide(L)'
;MEDLDTELLGQLQRWHEEDQYQRIIDAIEAIPQPERGYELTCQLARAYNNLAGPEEAGPLEKSVSLLESIADQGQEDPLWHYRLGYALFYLDREEEALPHFQRAAELDPQDPDAAEFIRQCQKYIAAKQCCPEVYGQEDWDTVDQHIHTYFGSSENVFHEIVSPDIHVDIYIIPPSSERMCHTCS
;
A
#
# COMPACT_ATOMS: atom_id res chain seq x y z
N MET A 1 19.93 -24.01 17.94
CA MET A 1 19.77 -22.79 17.15
C MET A 1 18.39 -22.78 16.51
N GLU A 2 17.97 -23.85 15.83
CA GLU A 2 16.61 -23.97 15.22
C GLU A 2 15.44 -23.80 16.22
N ASP A 3 15.56 -24.24 17.47
CA ASP A 3 14.50 -24.12 18.49
C ASP A 3 14.28 -22.66 18.94
N LEU A 4 15.36 -21.86 19.04
CA LEU A 4 15.30 -20.45 19.44
C LEU A 4 14.65 -19.58 18.34
N ASP A 5 14.95 -19.86 17.08
CA ASP A 5 14.36 -19.16 15.95
C ASP A 5 12.86 -19.43 15.85
N THR A 6 12.43 -20.68 16.09
CA THR A 6 11.01 -21.07 16.09
C THR A 6 10.25 -20.42 17.25
N GLU A 7 10.86 -20.33 18.44
CA GLU A 7 10.23 -19.68 19.60
C GLU A 7 10.07 -18.17 19.36
N LEU A 8 11.08 -17.52 18.81
CA LEU A 8 11.04 -16.09 18.46
C LEU A 8 9.94 -15.82 17.42
N LEU A 9 9.92 -16.56 16.31
CA LEU A 9 8.89 -16.40 15.27
C LEU A 9 7.47 -16.60 15.83
N GLY A 10 7.27 -17.58 16.70
CA GLY A 10 5.99 -17.76 17.38
C GLY A 10 5.63 -16.60 18.31
N GLN A 11 6.61 -15.95 18.94
CA GLN A 11 6.36 -14.76 19.75
C GLN A 11 6.05 -13.53 18.89
N LEU A 12 6.76 -13.34 17.77
CA LEU A 12 6.50 -12.26 16.81
C LEU A 12 5.07 -12.36 16.25
N GLN A 13 4.63 -13.57 15.93
CA GLN A 13 3.26 -13.81 15.44
C GLN A 13 2.20 -13.45 16.49
N ARG A 14 2.39 -13.82 17.76
CA ARG A 14 1.48 -13.41 18.85
C ARG A 14 1.41 -11.89 19.01
N TRP A 15 2.57 -11.20 18.99
CA TRP A 15 2.59 -9.75 19.07
C TRP A 15 1.93 -9.08 17.86
N HIS A 16 2.02 -9.72 16.69
CA HIS A 16 1.33 -9.23 15.51
C HIS A 16 -0.20 -9.34 15.66
N GLU A 17 -0.71 -10.48 16.18
CA GLU A 17 -2.13 -10.69 16.46
C GLU A 17 -2.68 -9.76 17.56
N GLU A 18 -1.80 -9.23 18.40
CA GLU A 18 -2.12 -8.28 19.48
C GLU A 18 -1.83 -6.82 19.09
N ASP A 19 -1.54 -6.52 17.81
CA ASP A 19 -1.18 -5.20 17.28
C ASP A 19 0.02 -4.55 17.99
N GLN A 20 0.92 -5.36 18.56
CA GLN A 20 2.09 -4.90 19.32
C GLN A 20 3.31 -4.70 18.39
N TYR A 21 3.14 -3.96 17.30
CA TYR A 21 4.14 -3.81 16.24
C TYR A 21 5.45 -3.22 16.73
N GLN A 22 5.42 -2.25 17.67
CA GLN A 22 6.63 -1.68 18.23
C GLN A 22 7.48 -2.73 18.97
N ARG A 23 6.86 -3.70 19.64
CA ARG A 23 7.59 -4.79 20.30
C ARG A 23 8.29 -5.71 19.30
N ILE A 24 7.67 -5.96 18.16
CA ILE A 24 8.26 -6.73 17.07
C ILE A 24 9.50 -6.00 16.56
N ILE A 25 9.38 -4.69 16.32
CA ILE A 25 10.47 -3.85 15.86
C ILE A 25 11.63 -3.88 16.86
N ASP A 26 11.37 -3.57 18.13
CA ASP A 26 12.38 -3.52 19.18
C ASP A 26 13.12 -4.87 19.31
N ALA A 27 12.40 -5.98 19.25
CA ALA A 27 12.97 -7.31 19.37
C ALA A 27 13.88 -7.67 18.19
N ILE A 28 13.46 -7.37 16.97
CA ILE A 28 14.24 -7.69 15.78
C ILE A 28 15.40 -6.71 15.60
N GLU A 29 15.22 -5.42 15.90
CA GLU A 29 16.30 -4.43 15.81
C GLU A 29 17.41 -4.66 16.85
N ALA A 30 17.11 -5.33 17.96
CA ALA A 30 18.12 -5.77 18.92
C ALA A 30 19.09 -6.83 18.34
N ILE A 31 18.69 -7.53 17.26
CA ILE A 31 19.53 -8.50 16.55
C ILE A 31 20.40 -7.72 15.54
N PRO A 32 21.71 -7.94 15.47
CA PRO A 32 22.56 -7.31 14.47
C PRO A 32 22.06 -7.60 13.04
N GLN A 33 22.04 -6.58 12.18
CA GLN A 33 21.48 -6.70 10.82
C GLN A 33 22.01 -7.92 10.01
N PRO A 34 23.30 -8.28 10.04
CA PRO A 34 23.79 -9.45 9.32
C PRO A 34 23.23 -10.79 9.82
N GLU A 35 22.69 -10.81 11.04
CA GLU A 35 22.17 -12.02 11.70
C GLU A 35 20.65 -12.19 11.53
N ARG A 36 19.93 -11.16 11.02
CA ARG A 36 18.46 -11.20 10.92
C ARG A 36 17.93 -12.18 9.89
N GLY A 37 18.68 -12.42 8.82
CA GLY A 37 18.23 -13.29 7.73
C GLY A 37 16.95 -12.79 7.03
N TYR A 38 16.47 -13.58 6.07
CA TYR A 38 15.31 -13.23 5.23
C TYR A 38 14.02 -13.09 6.04
N GLU A 39 13.68 -14.13 6.81
CA GLU A 39 12.41 -14.20 7.54
C GLU A 39 12.24 -13.07 8.56
N LEU A 40 13.25 -12.81 9.40
CA LEU A 40 13.17 -11.72 10.37
C LEU A 40 13.12 -10.35 9.71
N THR A 41 13.80 -10.16 8.57
CA THR A 41 13.72 -8.92 7.80
C THR A 41 12.31 -8.73 7.24
N CYS A 42 11.67 -9.78 6.74
CA CYS A 42 10.27 -9.76 6.30
C CYS A 42 9.29 -9.44 7.44
N GLN A 43 9.50 -10.01 8.64
CA GLN A 43 8.65 -9.72 9.81
C GLN A 43 8.84 -8.27 10.30
N LEU A 44 10.07 -7.76 10.26
CA LEU A 44 10.37 -6.37 10.60
C LEU A 44 9.68 -5.40 9.63
N ALA A 45 9.78 -5.64 8.33
CA ALA A 45 9.11 -4.84 7.31
C ALA A 45 7.59 -4.86 7.48
N ARG A 46 6.99 -6.03 7.75
CA ARG A 46 5.56 -6.18 8.06
C ARG A 46 5.16 -5.35 9.28
N ALA A 47 5.99 -5.36 10.33
CA ALA A 47 5.71 -4.58 11.53
C ALA A 47 5.76 -3.08 11.26
N TYR A 48 6.71 -2.61 10.44
CA TYR A 48 6.75 -1.21 10.01
C TYR A 48 5.56 -0.81 9.15
N ASN A 49 5.11 -1.68 8.23
CA ASN A 49 3.91 -1.42 7.42
C ASN A 49 2.67 -1.20 8.29
N ASN A 50 2.51 -2.00 9.35
CA ASN A 50 1.35 -1.94 10.22
C ASN A 50 1.47 -0.88 11.34
N LEU A 51 2.69 -0.42 11.63
CA LEU A 51 2.91 0.67 12.58
C LEU A 51 2.59 2.03 11.96
N ALA A 52 2.71 2.16 10.63
CA ALA A 52 2.53 3.44 9.94
C ALA A 52 1.13 4.01 10.18
N GLY A 53 1.07 5.21 10.72
CA GLY A 53 -0.14 6.00 10.79
C GLY A 53 -0.44 6.68 9.44
N PRO A 54 -1.64 7.27 9.27
CA PRO A 54 -2.10 7.84 8.00
C PRO A 54 -1.20 8.91 7.39
N GLU A 55 -0.39 9.60 8.22
CA GLU A 55 0.49 10.68 7.77
C GLU A 55 1.98 10.38 8.03
N GLU A 56 2.31 9.12 8.38
CA GLU A 56 3.66 8.74 8.77
C GLU A 56 4.36 7.93 7.67
N ALA A 57 4.97 8.61 6.70
CA ALA A 57 5.75 7.95 5.64
C ALA A 57 7.00 7.22 6.16
N GLY A 58 7.60 7.66 7.27
CA GLY A 58 8.87 7.13 7.77
C GLY A 58 8.91 5.62 8.01
N PRO A 59 7.92 5.01 8.69
CA PRO A 59 7.85 3.56 8.84
C PRO A 59 7.73 2.83 7.50
N LEU A 60 6.93 3.34 6.55
CA LEU A 60 6.77 2.75 5.23
C LEU A 60 8.06 2.80 4.41
N GLU A 61 8.79 3.92 4.44
CA GLU A 61 10.10 4.05 3.79
C GLU A 61 11.11 3.06 4.35
N LYS A 62 11.10 2.83 5.67
CA LYS A 62 11.93 1.80 6.31
C LYS A 62 11.55 0.40 5.83
N SER A 63 10.25 0.10 5.72
CA SER A 63 9.77 -1.17 5.19
C SER A 63 10.26 -1.41 3.75
N VAL A 64 10.12 -0.41 2.87
CA VAL A 64 10.64 -0.49 1.49
C VAL A 64 12.14 -0.80 1.50
N SER A 65 12.94 -0.02 2.24
CA SER A 65 14.38 -0.22 2.31
C SER A 65 14.79 -1.61 2.82
N LEU A 66 14.08 -2.14 3.82
CA LEU A 66 14.31 -3.49 4.34
C LEU A 66 14.01 -4.56 3.28
N LEU A 67 12.87 -4.47 2.62
CA LEU A 67 12.46 -5.44 1.60
C LEU A 67 13.37 -5.39 0.38
N GLU A 68 13.76 -4.20 -0.08
CA GLU A 68 14.72 -4.05 -1.17
C GLU A 68 16.09 -4.67 -0.83
N SER A 69 16.53 -4.60 0.44
CA SER A 69 17.81 -5.19 0.87
C SER A 69 17.89 -6.71 0.76
N ILE A 70 16.73 -7.39 0.66
CA ILE A 70 16.60 -8.85 0.54
C ILE A 70 15.92 -9.27 -0.77
N ALA A 71 15.86 -8.38 -1.76
CA ALA A 71 15.14 -8.60 -3.02
C ALA A 71 15.56 -9.88 -3.76
N ASP A 72 16.86 -10.22 -3.74
CA ASP A 72 17.36 -11.43 -4.38
C ASP A 72 16.70 -12.73 -3.86
N GLN A 73 16.25 -12.71 -2.60
CA GLN A 73 15.58 -13.85 -1.96
C GLN A 73 14.06 -13.78 -2.09
N GLY A 74 13.50 -12.57 -2.28
CA GLY A 74 12.07 -12.32 -2.28
C GLY A 74 11.36 -12.53 -3.63
N GLN A 75 12.10 -12.70 -4.75
CA GLN A 75 11.55 -12.73 -6.10
C GLN A 75 10.45 -13.78 -6.34
N GLU A 76 10.47 -14.88 -5.62
CA GLU A 76 9.50 -15.96 -5.71
C GLU A 76 8.61 -16.10 -4.46
N ASP A 77 8.64 -15.09 -3.57
CA ASP A 77 7.80 -15.05 -2.38
C ASP A 77 6.61 -14.07 -2.58
N PRO A 78 5.36 -14.57 -2.64
CA PRO A 78 4.19 -13.72 -2.82
C PRO A 78 4.02 -12.70 -1.68
N LEU A 79 4.36 -13.07 -0.44
CA LEU A 79 4.24 -12.18 0.71
C LEU A 79 5.30 -11.06 0.69
N TRP A 80 6.48 -11.31 0.16
CA TRP A 80 7.48 -10.27 -0.04
C TRP A 80 6.97 -9.22 -1.03
N HIS A 81 6.45 -9.66 -2.18
CA HIS A 81 5.86 -8.78 -3.18
C HIS A 81 4.68 -8.01 -2.61
N TYR A 82 3.76 -8.68 -1.92
CA TYR A 82 2.61 -8.05 -1.30
C TYR A 82 3.03 -6.94 -0.31
N ARG A 83 3.95 -7.23 0.60
CA ARG A 83 4.43 -6.28 1.61
C ARG A 83 5.13 -5.06 1.00
N LEU A 84 5.93 -5.28 -0.05
CA LEU A 84 6.59 -4.18 -0.77
C LEU A 84 5.57 -3.34 -1.53
N GLY A 85 4.65 -3.96 -2.24
CA GLY A 85 3.54 -3.28 -2.90
C GLY A 85 2.70 -2.46 -1.92
N TYR A 86 2.40 -3.01 -0.74
CA TYR A 86 1.66 -2.32 0.32
C TYR A 86 2.37 -1.04 0.78
N ALA A 87 3.65 -1.12 1.11
CA ALA A 87 4.42 0.05 1.53
C ALA A 87 4.47 1.12 0.44
N LEU A 88 4.72 0.72 -0.81
CA LEU A 88 4.76 1.63 -1.96
C LEU A 88 3.40 2.28 -2.22
N PHE A 89 2.31 1.53 -2.10
CA PHE A 89 0.95 2.05 -2.29
C PHE A 89 0.63 3.17 -1.29
N TYR A 90 0.90 2.95 -0.01
CA TYR A 90 0.66 3.96 1.04
C TYR A 90 1.70 5.09 1.07
N LEU A 91 2.73 5.04 0.21
CA LEU A 91 3.64 6.13 -0.10
C LEU A 91 3.25 6.89 -1.39
N ASP A 92 2.02 6.71 -1.89
CA ASP A 92 1.52 7.31 -3.15
C ASP A 92 2.36 6.96 -4.40
N ARG A 93 3.02 5.77 -4.36
CA ARG A 93 3.87 5.22 -5.43
C ARG A 93 3.17 4.05 -6.13
N GLU A 94 1.91 4.22 -6.54
CA GLU A 94 1.07 3.15 -7.08
C GLU A 94 1.62 2.57 -8.39
N GLU A 95 2.32 3.37 -9.19
CA GLU A 95 2.96 2.89 -10.43
C GLU A 95 4.06 1.86 -10.14
N GLU A 96 4.75 2.02 -9.02
CA GLU A 96 5.76 1.08 -8.55
C GLU A 96 5.14 -0.09 -7.78
N ALA A 97 4.06 0.15 -7.04
CA ALA A 97 3.33 -0.87 -6.28
C ALA A 97 2.63 -1.91 -7.18
N LEU A 98 2.04 -1.45 -8.30
CA LEU A 98 1.23 -2.28 -9.20
C LEU A 98 1.94 -3.56 -9.66
N PRO A 99 3.18 -3.53 -10.21
CA PRO A 99 3.87 -4.75 -10.63
C PRO A 99 4.14 -5.73 -9.48
N HIS A 100 4.33 -5.23 -8.26
CA HIS A 100 4.51 -6.08 -7.09
C HIS A 100 3.21 -6.81 -6.72
N PHE A 101 2.07 -6.15 -6.69
CA PHE A 101 0.79 -6.82 -6.46
C PHE A 101 0.44 -7.80 -7.58
N GLN A 102 0.74 -7.48 -8.83
CA GLN A 102 0.56 -8.40 -9.95
C GLN A 102 1.40 -9.66 -9.77
N ARG A 103 2.67 -9.51 -9.35
CA ARG A 103 3.53 -10.66 -9.10
C ARG A 103 3.08 -11.48 -7.90
N ALA A 104 2.61 -10.84 -6.81
CA ALA A 104 2.01 -11.54 -5.68
C ALA A 104 0.81 -12.38 -6.10
N ALA A 105 -0.11 -11.83 -6.89
CA ALA A 105 -1.29 -12.54 -7.41
C ALA A 105 -0.94 -13.68 -8.39
N GLU A 106 0.16 -13.56 -9.16
CA GLU A 106 0.66 -14.66 -10.01
C GLU A 106 1.20 -15.82 -9.17
N LEU A 107 1.92 -15.51 -8.09
CA LEU A 107 2.56 -16.50 -7.22
C LEU A 107 1.54 -17.16 -6.27
N ASP A 108 0.56 -16.40 -5.79
CA ASP A 108 -0.56 -16.89 -4.99
C ASP A 108 -1.92 -16.41 -5.52
N PRO A 109 -2.50 -17.11 -6.51
CA PRO A 109 -3.79 -16.75 -7.08
C PRO A 109 -4.99 -16.92 -6.12
N GLN A 110 -4.80 -17.47 -4.94
CA GLN A 110 -5.86 -17.66 -3.95
C GLN A 110 -5.97 -16.47 -2.99
N ASP A 111 -4.95 -15.60 -2.94
CA ASP A 111 -4.98 -14.39 -2.11
C ASP A 111 -5.87 -13.31 -2.76
N PRO A 112 -7.02 -12.93 -2.13
CA PRO A 112 -7.91 -11.91 -2.66
C PRO A 112 -7.35 -10.49 -2.50
N ASP A 113 -6.47 -10.26 -1.54
CA ASP A 113 -6.00 -8.92 -1.16
C ASP A 113 -5.12 -8.32 -2.25
N ALA A 114 -4.25 -9.12 -2.88
CA ALA A 114 -3.44 -8.66 -3.99
C ALA A 114 -4.30 -8.18 -5.19
N ALA A 115 -5.40 -8.89 -5.48
CA ALA A 115 -6.31 -8.50 -6.55
C ALA A 115 -7.04 -7.18 -6.25
N GLU A 116 -7.37 -6.92 -5.00
CA GLU A 116 -7.97 -5.66 -4.56
C GLU A 116 -6.98 -4.50 -4.76
N PHE A 117 -5.75 -4.64 -4.28
CA PHE A 117 -4.73 -3.60 -4.46
C PHE A 117 -4.37 -3.34 -5.92
N ILE A 118 -4.39 -4.34 -6.81
CA ILE A 118 -4.23 -4.14 -8.25
C ILE A 118 -5.30 -3.17 -8.77
N ARG A 119 -6.59 -3.39 -8.41
CA ARG A 119 -7.68 -2.52 -8.83
C ARG A 119 -7.52 -1.09 -8.29
N GLN A 120 -7.10 -0.96 -7.04
CA GLN A 120 -6.85 0.34 -6.42
C GLN A 120 -5.69 1.07 -7.12
N CYS A 121 -4.54 0.43 -7.33
CA CYS A 121 -3.42 1.02 -8.06
C CYS A 121 -3.86 1.52 -9.44
N GLN A 122 -4.56 0.70 -10.22
CA GLN A 122 -5.04 1.09 -11.55
C GLN A 122 -5.96 2.31 -11.50
N LYS A 123 -6.83 2.38 -10.50
CA LYS A 123 -7.73 3.50 -10.27
C LYS A 123 -6.97 4.79 -9.96
N TYR A 124 -6.03 4.76 -9.01
CA TYR A 124 -5.24 5.93 -8.65
C TYR A 124 -4.32 6.40 -9.77
N ILE A 125 -3.68 5.48 -10.49
CA ILE A 125 -2.87 5.80 -11.68
C ILE A 125 -3.74 6.48 -12.74
N ALA A 126 -4.93 5.96 -13.02
CA ALA A 126 -5.84 6.56 -13.97
C ALA A 126 -6.32 7.95 -13.52
N ALA A 127 -6.59 8.14 -12.22
CA ALA A 127 -6.97 9.44 -11.67
C ALA A 127 -5.84 10.46 -11.79
N LYS A 128 -4.61 10.10 -11.46
CA LYS A 128 -3.43 10.96 -11.63
C LYS A 128 -3.22 11.38 -13.09
N GLN A 129 -3.47 10.48 -14.04
CA GLN A 129 -3.35 10.76 -15.47
C GLN A 129 -4.49 11.64 -16.02
N CYS A 130 -5.72 11.42 -15.51
CA CYS A 130 -6.89 12.15 -15.97
C CYS A 130 -6.97 13.59 -15.45
N CYS A 131 -6.59 13.81 -14.18
CA CYS A 131 -6.74 15.11 -13.50
C CYS A 131 -5.48 15.46 -12.68
N PRO A 132 -4.33 15.67 -13.35
CA PRO A 132 -3.06 15.89 -12.66
C PRO A 132 -3.05 17.18 -11.82
N GLU A 133 -3.87 18.17 -12.20
CA GLU A 133 -3.94 19.46 -11.49
C GLU A 133 -4.67 19.33 -10.13
N VAL A 134 -5.51 18.32 -9.98
CA VAL A 134 -6.31 18.09 -8.77
C VAL A 134 -5.60 17.14 -7.83
N TYR A 135 -4.85 16.20 -8.38
CA TYR A 135 -4.18 15.18 -7.61
C TYR A 135 -2.93 15.74 -6.91
N GLY A 136 -2.92 15.74 -5.59
CA GLY A 136 -1.81 16.28 -4.79
C GLY A 136 -2.03 17.70 -4.28
N GLN A 137 -3.21 18.28 -4.44
CA GLN A 137 -3.59 19.52 -3.76
C GLN A 137 -4.13 19.19 -2.37
N GLU A 138 -3.61 19.88 -1.34
CA GLU A 138 -4.07 19.75 0.05
C GLU A 138 -5.41 20.49 0.31
N ASP A 139 -5.91 21.24 -0.66
CA ASP A 139 -7.16 21.99 -0.59
C ASP A 139 -8.34 21.16 -1.10
N TRP A 140 -8.94 20.43 -0.19
CA TRP A 140 -10.08 19.54 -0.46
C TRP A 140 -11.33 20.27 -0.93
N ASP A 141 -11.54 21.52 -0.56
CA ASP A 141 -12.66 22.34 -1.04
C ASP A 141 -12.52 22.60 -2.56
N THR A 142 -11.29 22.82 -3.00
CA THR A 142 -10.98 22.98 -4.43
C THR A 142 -11.11 21.66 -5.17
N VAL A 143 -10.70 20.55 -4.58
CA VAL A 143 -10.85 19.19 -5.15
C VAL A 143 -12.33 18.85 -5.32
N ASP A 144 -13.15 19.07 -4.28
CA ASP A 144 -14.59 18.80 -4.34
C ASP A 144 -15.29 19.66 -5.41
N GLN A 145 -14.94 20.95 -5.49
CA GLN A 145 -15.47 21.85 -6.51
C GLN A 145 -15.06 21.43 -7.93
N HIS A 146 -13.84 20.93 -8.13
CA HIS A 146 -13.38 20.38 -9.40
C HIS A 146 -14.16 19.12 -9.79
N ILE A 147 -14.34 18.18 -8.86
CA ILE A 147 -15.12 16.97 -9.08
C ILE A 147 -16.55 17.31 -9.52
N HIS A 148 -17.22 18.23 -8.84
CA HIS A 148 -18.54 18.69 -9.22
C HIS A 148 -18.58 19.37 -10.59
N THR A 149 -17.53 20.11 -10.95
CA THR A 149 -17.46 20.81 -12.23
C THR A 149 -17.22 19.87 -13.41
N TYR A 150 -16.38 18.84 -13.24
CA TYR A 150 -15.99 17.94 -14.32
C TYR A 150 -16.94 16.74 -14.51
N PHE A 151 -17.51 16.21 -13.44
CA PHE A 151 -18.31 14.99 -13.51
C PHE A 151 -19.83 15.24 -13.54
N GLY A 152 -20.26 16.50 -13.45
CA GLY A 152 -21.69 16.84 -13.42
C GLY A 152 -22.36 16.31 -12.15
N SER A 153 -23.67 16.27 -12.11
CA SER A 153 -24.40 15.82 -10.92
C SER A 153 -23.98 14.42 -10.44
N SER A 154 -24.00 14.26 -9.15
CA SER A 154 -23.56 13.15 -8.28
C SER A 154 -23.91 11.70 -8.68
N GLU A 155 -24.56 11.47 -9.81
CA GLU A 155 -24.95 10.11 -10.24
C GLU A 155 -23.77 9.25 -10.72
N ASN A 156 -22.62 9.87 -11.02
CA ASN A 156 -21.43 9.18 -11.55
C ASN A 156 -20.21 9.25 -10.61
N VAL A 157 -20.32 9.90 -9.45
CA VAL A 157 -19.26 10.02 -8.46
C VAL A 157 -19.79 9.53 -7.12
N PHE A 158 -19.28 8.40 -6.65
CA PHE A 158 -19.59 7.92 -5.32
C PHE A 158 -18.55 8.47 -4.35
N HIS A 159 -18.98 9.34 -3.44
CA HIS A 159 -18.20 9.77 -2.29
C HIS A 159 -18.45 8.80 -1.15
N GLU A 160 -17.49 8.00 -0.78
CA GLU A 160 -17.50 7.34 0.50
C GLU A 160 -16.59 8.13 1.45
N ILE A 161 -17.19 8.96 2.30
CA ILE A 161 -16.47 9.64 3.39
C ILE A 161 -16.36 8.64 4.52
N VAL A 162 -15.22 7.99 4.62
CA VAL A 162 -14.94 7.05 5.71
C VAL A 162 -14.05 7.75 6.73
N SER A 163 -14.68 8.30 7.79
CA SER A 163 -14.02 8.80 9.01
C SER A 163 -13.44 10.22 8.98
N PRO A 164 -13.14 10.85 10.14
CA PRO A 164 -12.72 12.26 10.23
C PRO A 164 -11.37 12.57 9.57
N ASP A 165 -10.64 11.56 9.16
CA ASP A 165 -9.44 11.67 8.31
C ASP A 165 -9.88 11.33 6.89
N ILE A 166 -10.15 12.35 6.11
CA ILE A 166 -10.85 12.31 4.83
C ILE A 166 -10.07 11.48 3.80
N HIS A 167 -10.42 10.21 3.61
CA HIS A 167 -10.10 9.49 2.39
C HIS A 167 -11.22 9.71 1.37
N VAL A 168 -10.97 10.53 0.37
CA VAL A 168 -11.87 10.68 -0.78
C VAL A 168 -11.56 9.58 -1.78
N ASP A 169 -12.32 8.51 -1.75
CA ASP A 169 -12.31 7.51 -2.81
C ASP A 169 -13.05 8.04 -4.03
N ILE A 170 -12.33 8.57 -4.99
CA ILE A 170 -12.90 9.00 -6.27
C ILE A 170 -13.08 7.78 -7.16
N TYR A 171 -14.30 7.25 -7.24
CA TYR A 171 -14.65 6.22 -8.23
C TYR A 171 -14.86 6.87 -9.59
N ILE A 172 -13.83 6.85 -10.44
CA ILE A 172 -13.99 7.18 -11.85
C ILE A 172 -14.59 5.94 -12.54
N ILE A 173 -15.89 5.95 -12.76
CA ILE A 173 -16.50 5.00 -13.68
C ILE A 173 -15.97 5.35 -15.07
N PRO A 174 -15.27 4.43 -15.79
CA PRO A 174 -14.83 4.74 -17.14
C PRO A 174 -16.05 5.14 -17.96
N PRO A 175 -15.98 6.25 -18.70
CA PRO A 175 -17.10 6.68 -19.51
C PRO A 175 -17.46 5.56 -20.48
N SER A 176 -18.71 5.15 -20.50
CA SER A 176 -19.26 4.53 -21.69
C SER A 176 -18.86 5.45 -22.85
N SER A 177 -18.33 4.94 -23.91
CA SER A 177 -17.54 5.49 -25.01
C SER A 177 -17.93 6.85 -25.61
N GLU A 178 -18.70 7.69 -24.93
CA GLU A 178 -19.27 8.94 -25.46
C GLU A 178 -19.04 10.20 -24.62
N ARG A 179 -18.31 10.16 -23.49
CA ARG A 179 -18.02 11.36 -22.70
C ARG A 179 -16.53 11.47 -22.38
N MET A 180 -15.80 12.07 -23.28
CA MET A 180 -14.44 12.53 -23.01
C MET A 180 -14.45 13.75 -22.06
N CYS A 181 -13.58 13.75 -21.08
CA CYS A 181 -13.23 14.92 -20.30
C CYS A 181 -12.87 16.06 -21.27
N HIS A 182 -13.55 17.21 -21.20
CA HIS A 182 -13.31 18.34 -22.11
C HIS A 182 -11.93 18.98 -21.96
N THR A 183 -11.14 18.59 -20.98
CA THR A 183 -9.77 19.07 -20.74
C THR A 183 -8.68 18.14 -21.27
N CYS A 184 -9.02 16.96 -21.77
CA CYS A 184 -8.08 16.01 -22.38
C CYS A 184 -8.02 16.11 -23.91
N SER A 185 -8.27 17.30 -24.48
CA SER A 185 -8.16 17.59 -25.93
C SER A 185 -6.98 18.45 -26.20
#